data_a03d34b7942e0170c9de7b4e683e86d3
#
_entry.id   a03d34b7942e0170c9de7b4e683e86d3
#
_cell.length_a   1.000
_cell.length_b   1.000
_cell.length_c   1.000
_cell.angle_alpha   90.00
_cell.angle_beta   90.00
_cell.angle_gamma   90.00
#
_symmetry.space_group_name_H-M   'P 1'
#
loop_
_entity.id
_entity.type
_entity.pdbx_description
1 polymer ?
#
loop_
_entity_poly.entity_id
_entity_poly.type
_entity_poly.pdbx_seq_one_letter_code
_entity_poly.pdbx_strand_id
1 'polypeptide(L)'
;MADGNYGIVHQDSPDRRGIDVALLYRKDCFELLEADFLRLSFPEDTTIRTRDILYASGVLDSDTLHFFVCHFPSMIGGEKQSEWRRERAASTVRHKVDSLLAVQPRAGIVIMGDLNGKANTPAQKVLGTKSSDKKPRCKDLYNT
;
A
#
# COMPACT_ATOMS: atom_id res chain seq x y z
N MET A 1 -15.40 -28.16 -8.25
CA MET A 1 -15.09 -26.78 -7.76
C MET A 1 -14.00 -26.93 -6.70
N ALA A 2 -12.87 -26.28 -6.86
CA ALA A 2 -11.86 -26.31 -5.81
C ALA A 2 -12.45 -25.57 -4.61
N ASP A 3 -12.70 -26.26 -3.50
CA ASP A 3 -13.02 -25.65 -2.22
C ASP A 3 -11.80 -24.81 -1.83
N GLY A 4 -11.83 -23.53 -2.27
CA GLY A 4 -10.71 -22.61 -2.06
C GLY A 4 -10.61 -22.29 -0.58
N ASN A 5 -9.57 -22.81 0.06
CA ASN A 5 -9.21 -22.44 1.42
C ASN A 5 -8.62 -21.02 1.41
N TYR A 6 -9.48 -20.01 1.31
CA TYR A 6 -9.09 -18.61 1.27
C TYR A 6 -9.09 -17.98 2.66
N GLY A 7 -8.12 -17.07 2.88
CA GLY A 7 -8.11 -16.12 3.98
C GLY A 7 -8.43 -14.73 3.48
N ILE A 8 -8.99 -13.91 4.36
CA ILE A 8 -9.29 -12.50 4.11
C ILE A 8 -8.67 -11.67 5.23
N VAL A 9 -7.92 -10.63 4.86
CA VAL A 9 -7.54 -9.54 5.76
C VAL A 9 -8.38 -8.34 5.38
N HIS A 10 -9.21 -7.87 6.31
CA HIS A 10 -10.12 -6.74 6.11
C HIS A 10 -10.43 -6.05 7.44
N GLN A 11 -10.61 -4.75 7.40
CA GLN A 11 -11.13 -3.93 8.49
C GLN A 11 -11.87 -2.73 7.89
N ASP A 12 -12.98 -2.36 8.51
CA ASP A 12 -13.71 -1.14 8.13
C ASP A 12 -12.83 0.09 8.37
N SER A 13 -12.68 0.91 7.36
CA SER A 13 -11.96 2.18 7.42
C SER A 13 -12.93 3.36 7.61
N PRO A 14 -12.45 4.55 7.98
CA PRO A 14 -13.32 5.69 8.23
C PRO A 14 -13.87 6.37 6.96
N ASP A 15 -13.75 5.77 5.79
CA ASP A 15 -14.30 6.34 4.55
C ASP A 15 -15.82 6.49 4.66
N ARG A 16 -16.33 7.70 4.41
CA ARG A 16 -17.77 8.00 4.57
C ARG A 16 -18.69 7.24 3.61
N ARG A 17 -18.12 6.68 2.54
CA ARG A 17 -18.86 5.91 1.53
C ARG A 17 -18.86 4.41 1.84
N GLY A 18 -18.18 3.99 2.94
CA GLY A 18 -18.02 2.58 3.27
C GLY A 18 -17.14 1.83 2.28
N ILE A 19 -16.16 2.50 1.67
CA ILE A 19 -15.21 1.86 0.76
C ILE A 19 -13.97 1.48 1.55
N ASP A 20 -13.59 0.20 1.45
CA ASP A 20 -12.45 -0.36 2.13
C ASP A 20 -11.46 -1.02 1.17
N VAL A 21 -10.36 -1.50 1.71
CA VAL A 21 -9.41 -2.37 1.03
C VAL A 21 -9.38 -3.72 1.74
N ALA A 22 -9.11 -4.79 0.98
CA ALA A 22 -8.96 -6.12 1.53
C ALA A 22 -7.87 -6.89 0.81
N LEU A 23 -7.26 -7.84 1.50
CA LEU A 23 -6.37 -8.83 0.91
C LEU A 23 -7.04 -10.20 0.98
N LEU A 24 -7.30 -10.79 -0.18
CA LEU A 24 -7.76 -12.16 -0.32
C LEU A 24 -6.57 -13.03 -0.73
N TYR A 25 -6.32 -14.11 -0.01
CA TYR A 25 -5.19 -14.99 -0.27
C TYR A 25 -5.55 -16.47 -0.09
N ARG A 26 -4.83 -17.35 -0.76
CA ARG A 26 -4.95 -18.80 -0.58
C ARG A 26 -4.08 -19.24 0.61
N LYS A 27 -4.70 -19.88 1.60
CA LYS A 27 -4.03 -20.35 2.81
C LYS A 27 -3.04 -21.51 2.57
N ASP A 28 -3.22 -22.24 1.49
CA ASP A 28 -2.31 -23.32 1.08
C ASP A 28 -1.06 -22.81 0.35
N CYS A 29 -1.04 -21.54 -0.07
CA CYS A 29 0.09 -20.93 -0.77
C CYS A 29 0.77 -19.81 0.03
N PHE A 30 0.01 -19.13 0.89
CA PHE A 30 0.49 -17.97 1.64
C PHE A 30 0.17 -18.12 3.13
N GLU A 31 1.19 -18.16 3.95
CA GLU A 31 1.08 -18.15 5.40
C GLU A 31 1.12 -16.71 5.91
N LEU A 32 -0.01 -16.18 6.36
CA LEU A 32 -0.10 -14.84 6.93
C LEU A 32 0.61 -14.78 8.28
N LEU A 33 1.59 -13.89 8.43
CA LEU A 33 2.34 -13.67 9.68
C LEU A 33 1.83 -12.46 10.46
N GLU A 34 1.56 -11.35 9.77
CA GLU A 34 1.15 -10.08 10.38
C GLU A 34 0.15 -9.36 9.48
N ALA A 35 -0.80 -8.66 10.07
CA ALA A 35 -1.66 -7.72 9.38
C ALA A 35 -1.86 -6.46 10.24
N ASP A 36 -1.85 -5.29 9.60
CA ASP A 36 -2.03 -3.98 10.23
C ASP A 36 -2.77 -3.02 9.28
N PHE A 37 -3.41 -1.98 9.83
CA PHE A 37 -4.15 -0.99 9.09
C PHE A 37 -3.61 0.40 9.40
N LEU A 38 -2.82 0.94 8.46
CA LEU A 38 -2.16 2.21 8.62
C LEU A 38 -3.16 3.35 8.39
N ARG A 39 -3.57 3.99 9.48
CA ARG A 39 -4.50 5.10 9.46
C ARG A 39 -3.88 6.32 8.80
N LEU A 40 -4.60 6.89 7.81
CA LEU A 40 -4.22 8.16 7.22
C LEU A 40 -4.72 9.32 8.10
N SER A 41 -3.79 10.18 8.50
CA SER A 41 -4.07 11.38 9.29
C SER A 41 -3.77 12.63 8.48
N PHE A 42 -4.68 13.59 8.53
CA PHE A 42 -4.59 14.89 7.85
C PHE A 42 -4.75 16.01 8.88
N PRO A 43 -3.67 16.40 9.58
CA PRO A 43 -3.73 17.46 10.60
C PRO A 43 -4.20 18.80 10.03
N GLU A 44 -3.95 19.03 8.75
CA GLU A 44 -4.35 20.23 8.00
C GLU A 44 -5.88 20.33 7.79
N ASP A 45 -6.54 19.17 7.75
CA ASP A 45 -8.00 19.07 7.61
C ASP A 45 -8.51 17.78 8.27
N THR A 46 -8.86 17.88 9.53
CA THR A 46 -9.34 16.75 10.34
C THR A 46 -10.72 16.23 9.94
N THR A 47 -11.38 16.85 8.97
CA THR A 47 -12.67 16.38 8.44
C THR A 47 -12.51 15.31 7.36
N ILE A 48 -11.32 15.15 6.80
CA ILE A 48 -11.03 14.14 5.78
C ILE A 48 -11.17 12.76 6.39
N ARG A 49 -12.00 11.95 5.76
CA ARG A 49 -12.20 10.53 6.04
C ARG A 49 -11.92 9.74 4.77
N THR A 50 -11.01 8.80 4.85
CA THR A 50 -10.58 7.97 3.70
C THR A 50 -10.21 6.58 4.17
N ARG A 51 -9.89 5.71 3.21
CA ARG A 51 -9.48 4.33 3.47
C ARG A 51 -8.15 4.29 4.19
N ASP A 52 -8.01 3.34 5.10
CA ASP A 52 -6.73 2.96 5.66
C ASP A 52 -5.89 2.23 4.59
N ILE A 53 -4.59 2.16 4.79
CA ILE A 53 -3.70 1.32 3.98
C ILE A 53 -3.56 0.00 4.70
N LEU A 54 -3.96 -1.09 4.05
CA LEU A 54 -3.74 -2.43 4.59
C LEU A 54 -2.29 -2.82 4.38
N TYR A 55 -1.63 -3.22 5.44
CA TYR A 55 -0.33 -3.87 5.42
C TYR A 55 -0.51 -5.33 5.83
N ALA A 56 0.14 -6.25 5.14
CA ALA A 56 0.21 -7.64 5.51
C ALA A 56 1.60 -8.21 5.20
N SER A 57 2.11 -9.06 6.05
CA SER A 57 3.31 -9.84 5.75
C SER A 57 3.02 -11.33 5.88
N GLY A 58 3.74 -12.14 5.12
CA GLY A 58 3.58 -13.58 5.16
C GLY A 58 4.61 -14.29 4.30
N VAL A 59 4.57 -15.62 4.36
CA VAL A 59 5.47 -16.49 3.63
C VAL A 59 4.79 -17.02 2.37
N LEU A 60 5.43 -16.82 1.22
CA LEU A 60 5.07 -17.39 -0.08
C LEU A 60 6.28 -18.13 -0.63
N ASP A 61 6.16 -19.43 -0.87
CA ASP A 61 7.26 -20.27 -1.40
C ASP A 61 8.61 -20.09 -0.68
N SER A 62 8.58 -20.01 0.64
CA SER A 62 9.75 -19.82 1.52
C SER A 62 10.28 -18.39 1.60
N ASP A 63 9.76 -17.44 0.84
CA ASP A 63 10.13 -16.04 0.90
C ASP A 63 9.14 -15.23 1.75
N THR A 64 9.65 -14.37 2.62
CA THR A 64 8.81 -13.43 3.33
C THR A 64 8.53 -12.21 2.45
N LEU A 65 7.24 -11.96 2.20
CA LEU A 65 6.76 -10.83 1.41
C LEU A 65 5.94 -9.88 2.27
N HIS A 66 6.04 -8.60 1.94
CA HIS A 66 5.30 -7.51 2.57
C HIS A 66 4.39 -6.86 1.54
N PHE A 67 3.09 -6.88 1.78
CA PHE A 67 2.06 -6.35 0.90
C PHE A 67 1.48 -5.07 1.48
N PHE A 68 1.35 -4.05 0.64
CA PHE A 68 0.56 -2.86 0.94
C PHE A 68 -0.60 -2.80 -0.05
N VAL A 69 -1.83 -2.92 0.45
CA VAL A 69 -3.03 -2.75 -0.37
C VAL A 69 -3.56 -1.35 -0.16
N CYS A 70 -3.59 -0.58 -1.24
CA CYS A 70 -3.83 0.85 -1.21
C CYS A 70 -5.04 1.23 -2.05
N HIS A 71 -5.82 2.20 -1.55
CA HIS A 71 -6.74 2.96 -2.37
C HIS A 71 -6.59 4.43 -1.96
N PHE A 72 -5.66 5.12 -2.60
CA PHE A 72 -5.29 6.50 -2.26
C PHE A 72 -6.46 7.48 -2.45
N PRO A 73 -6.44 8.64 -1.79
CA PRO A 73 -7.45 9.68 -1.98
C PRO A 73 -7.62 10.05 -3.46
N SER A 74 -8.89 10.12 -3.89
CA SER A 74 -9.24 10.44 -5.27
C SER A 74 -8.94 11.91 -5.62
N MET A 75 -9.05 12.23 -6.91
CA MET A 75 -8.85 13.59 -7.44
C MET A 75 -10.08 14.52 -7.27
N ILE A 76 -11.03 14.15 -6.40
CA ILE A 76 -12.21 14.98 -6.13
C ILE A 76 -11.78 16.35 -5.61
N GLY A 77 -12.32 17.40 -6.22
CA GLY A 77 -11.94 18.79 -5.97
C GLY A 77 -10.81 19.30 -6.86
N GLY A 78 -10.32 18.47 -7.79
CA GLY A 78 -9.24 18.79 -8.72
C GLY A 78 -7.95 18.02 -8.43
N GLU A 79 -7.24 17.65 -9.49
CA GLU A 79 -6.01 16.85 -9.41
C GLU A 79 -4.95 17.55 -8.55
N LYS A 80 -4.67 18.81 -8.86
CA LYS A 80 -3.64 19.61 -8.15
C LYS A 80 -4.05 19.92 -6.70
N GLN A 81 -5.33 20.27 -6.49
CA GLN A 81 -5.86 20.64 -5.18
C GLN A 81 -5.90 19.46 -4.20
N SER A 82 -6.02 18.23 -4.71
CA SER A 82 -6.08 17.01 -3.90
C SER A 82 -4.75 16.25 -3.83
N GLU A 83 -3.71 16.65 -4.57
CA GLU A 83 -2.44 15.93 -4.67
C GLU A 83 -1.77 15.71 -3.30
N TRP A 84 -1.78 16.70 -2.44
CA TRP A 84 -1.18 16.61 -1.10
C TRP A 84 -1.76 15.47 -0.25
N ARG A 85 -3.02 15.07 -0.49
CA ARG A 85 -3.66 13.93 0.19
C ARG A 85 -3.05 12.61 -0.27
N ARG A 86 -2.75 12.49 -1.56
CA ARG A 86 -2.06 11.33 -2.12
C ARG A 86 -0.59 11.27 -1.70
N GLU A 87 0.07 12.43 -1.64
CA GLU A 87 1.43 12.52 -1.10
C GLU A 87 1.48 12.08 0.37
N ARG A 88 0.47 12.44 1.18
CA ARG A 88 0.35 12.00 2.56
C ARG A 88 0.20 10.46 2.64
N ALA A 89 -0.66 9.89 1.83
CA ALA A 89 -0.83 8.44 1.76
C ALA A 89 0.48 7.74 1.33
N ALA A 90 1.13 8.27 0.30
CA ALA A 90 2.42 7.78 -0.17
C ALA A 90 3.51 7.87 0.91
N SER A 91 3.56 8.96 1.67
CA SER A 91 4.48 9.15 2.80
C SER A 91 4.25 8.13 3.91
N THR A 92 2.99 7.80 4.21
CA THR A 92 2.64 6.77 5.20
C THR A 92 3.17 5.41 4.79
N VAL A 93 2.97 5.01 3.51
CA VAL A 93 3.54 3.78 2.96
C VAL A 93 5.06 3.81 3.00
N ARG A 94 5.68 4.91 2.51
CA ARG A 94 7.13 5.05 2.46
C ARG A 94 7.77 4.92 3.83
N HIS A 95 7.18 5.50 4.87
CA HIS A 95 7.65 5.39 6.26
C HIS A 95 7.71 3.92 6.73
N LYS A 96 6.65 3.14 6.48
CA LYS A 96 6.64 1.71 6.85
C LYS A 96 7.65 0.93 6.01
N VAL A 97 7.75 1.21 4.70
CA VAL A 97 8.76 0.61 3.81
C VAL A 97 10.19 0.88 4.31
N ASP A 98 10.49 2.13 4.68
CA ASP A 98 11.82 2.48 5.19
C ASP A 98 12.14 1.75 6.49
N SER A 99 11.17 1.61 7.39
CA SER A 99 11.33 0.86 8.63
C SER A 99 11.62 -0.62 8.37
N LEU A 100 10.93 -1.23 7.39
CA LEU A 100 11.17 -2.62 6.98
C LEU A 100 12.57 -2.79 6.37
N LEU A 101 12.95 -1.90 5.45
CA LEU A 101 14.25 -1.96 4.78
C LEU A 101 15.43 -1.65 5.71
N ALA A 102 15.20 -0.92 6.82
CA ALA A 102 16.22 -0.70 7.85
C ALA A 102 16.57 -2.00 8.59
N VAL A 103 15.58 -2.88 8.82
CA VAL A 103 15.75 -4.16 9.48
C VAL A 103 16.10 -5.28 8.50
N GLN A 104 15.45 -5.29 7.36
CA GLN A 104 15.59 -6.28 6.30
C GLN A 104 15.90 -5.60 4.96
N PRO A 105 17.17 -5.29 4.64
CA PRO A 105 17.52 -4.55 3.41
C PRO A 105 17.14 -5.21 2.09
N ARG A 106 16.77 -6.50 2.13
CA ARG A 106 16.32 -7.30 0.98
C ARG A 106 14.85 -7.73 1.11
N ALA A 107 14.05 -7.09 1.95
CA ALA A 107 12.64 -7.41 2.09
C ALA A 107 11.93 -7.34 0.72
N GLY A 108 11.17 -8.37 0.39
CA GLY A 108 10.29 -8.40 -0.77
C GLY A 108 9.05 -7.55 -0.49
N ILE A 109 8.91 -6.40 -1.16
CA ILE A 109 7.83 -5.44 -0.92
C ILE A 109 6.99 -5.28 -2.17
N VAL A 110 5.67 -5.44 -2.02
CA VAL A 110 4.68 -5.25 -3.07
C VAL A 110 3.69 -4.17 -2.62
N ILE A 111 3.58 -3.10 -3.40
CA ILE A 111 2.58 -2.04 -3.21
C ILE A 111 1.59 -2.16 -4.35
N MET A 112 0.32 -2.39 -4.05
CA MET A 112 -0.72 -2.65 -5.05
C MET A 112 -2.03 -1.94 -4.73
N GLY A 113 -2.88 -1.80 -5.74
CA GLY A 113 -4.19 -1.18 -5.63
C GLY A 113 -4.33 0.08 -6.48
N ASP A 114 -5.31 0.93 -6.16
CA ASP A 114 -5.54 2.18 -6.87
C ASP A 114 -4.82 3.34 -6.17
N LEU A 115 -3.71 3.78 -6.74
CA LEU A 115 -2.94 4.91 -6.23
C LEU A 115 -3.49 6.28 -6.69
N ASN A 116 -4.56 6.30 -7.49
CA ASN A 116 -5.22 7.51 -8.00
C ASN A 116 -4.22 8.52 -8.60
N GLY A 117 -3.22 8.02 -9.33
CA GLY A 117 -2.18 8.85 -9.95
C GLY A 117 -1.38 8.11 -11.02
N LYS A 118 -0.82 8.86 -11.95
CA LYS A 118 0.08 8.34 -12.98
C LYS A 118 1.48 8.10 -12.41
N ALA A 119 2.30 7.32 -13.11
CA ALA A 119 3.65 6.94 -12.69
C ALA A 119 4.60 8.10 -12.30
N ASN A 120 4.37 9.30 -12.81
CA ASN A 120 5.26 10.45 -12.59
C ASN A 120 4.68 11.53 -11.65
N THR A 121 3.60 11.21 -10.91
CA THR A 121 2.98 12.17 -9.99
C THR A 121 3.85 12.42 -8.75
N PRO A 122 3.64 13.52 -8.01
CA PRO A 122 4.32 13.80 -6.76
C PRO A 122 4.23 12.66 -5.75
N ALA A 123 3.05 12.04 -5.59
CA ALA A 123 2.86 10.89 -4.70
C ALA A 123 3.79 9.71 -5.07
N GLN A 124 3.96 9.40 -6.36
CA GLN A 124 4.88 8.35 -6.82
C GLN A 124 6.35 8.69 -6.53
N LYS A 125 6.72 9.96 -6.61
CA LYS A 125 8.06 10.42 -6.22
C LYS A 125 8.29 10.26 -4.72
N VAL A 126 7.28 10.51 -3.89
CA VAL A 126 7.33 10.28 -2.43
C VAL A 126 7.50 8.80 -2.13
N LEU A 127 6.80 7.89 -2.83
CA LEU A 127 7.03 6.45 -2.71
C LEU A 127 8.45 6.04 -3.09
N GLY A 128 9.15 6.87 -3.88
CA GLY A 128 10.51 6.57 -4.34
C GLY A 128 10.54 5.53 -5.46
N THR A 129 9.45 5.43 -6.24
CA THR A 129 9.37 4.49 -7.35
C THR A 129 10.25 4.93 -8.53
N LYS A 130 10.85 3.96 -9.19
CA LYS A 130 11.67 4.14 -10.40
C LYS A 130 11.01 3.41 -11.57
N SER A 131 11.37 3.83 -12.78
CA SER A 131 10.95 3.12 -13.99
C SER A 131 11.58 1.73 -14.07
N SER A 132 10.84 0.75 -14.53
CA SER A 132 11.26 -0.65 -14.66
C SER A 132 12.38 -0.88 -15.69
N ASP A 133 12.64 0.11 -16.57
CA ASP A 133 13.73 0.09 -17.55
C ASP A 133 15.12 0.32 -16.93
N LYS A 134 15.18 0.75 -15.67
CA LYS A 134 16.43 0.94 -14.95
C LYS A 134 16.90 -0.33 -14.26
N LYS A 135 18.22 -0.55 -14.23
CA LYS A 135 18.81 -1.71 -13.54
C LYS A 135 18.37 -1.74 -12.07
N PRO A 136 17.74 -2.84 -11.61
CA PRO A 136 17.24 -2.96 -10.25
C PRO A 136 18.35 -2.81 -9.19
N ARG A 137 18.01 -2.14 -8.08
CA ARG A 137 18.84 -2.05 -6.88
C ARG A 137 18.03 -2.53 -5.69
N CYS A 138 18.65 -3.19 -4.73
CA CYS A 138 17.98 -3.86 -3.62
C CYS A 138 17.09 -2.95 -2.71
N LYS A 139 17.24 -1.65 -2.77
CA LYS A 139 16.46 -0.71 -1.92
C LYS A 139 15.48 0.16 -2.71
N ASP A 140 15.37 -0.06 -4.00
CA ASP A 140 14.51 0.73 -4.87
C ASP A 140 13.18 0.02 -5.09
N LEU A 141 12.09 0.79 -5.11
CA LEU A 141 10.79 0.34 -5.59
C LEU A 141 10.71 0.59 -7.10
N TYR A 142 10.07 -0.30 -7.84
CA TYR A 142 9.89 -0.19 -9.28
C TYR A 142 8.41 -0.17 -9.62
N ASN A 143 8.04 0.71 -10.54
CA ASN A 143 6.70 0.79 -11.09
C ASN A 143 6.64 -0.13 -12.31
N THR A 144 5.70 -1.07 -12.32
CA THR A 144 5.48 -2.08 -13.38
C THR A 144 4.23 -1.76 -14.17
#